data_ddd53891669142dc3397f70d7dade9ed
#
_entry.id   ddd53891669142dc3397f70d7dade9ed
#
_cell.length_a   1.000
_cell.length_b   1.000
_cell.length_c   1.000
_cell.angle_alpha   90.00
_cell.angle_beta   90.00
_cell.angle_gamma   90.00
#
_symmetry.space_group_name_H-M   'P 1'
#
loop_
_entity.id
_entity.type
_entity.pdbx_description
1 polymer ?
#
loop_
_entity_poly.entity_id
_entity_poly.type
_entity_poly.pdbx_seq_one_letter_code
_entity_poly.pdbx_strand_id
1 'polypeptide(L)'
;MARRDVSFICQNCGATYGRWQGKCDACSEWNTIAEENAAAARPQMPGRAPRKGRVFALEALAGATHDAPRLASGLAEFDRVTGGGFVRGSVLLLGGDPGIGKSTLLIQVAATLARAKQRAVYISGEEAVAQVRLRAERLGLAGAQVELAAETSIEDILATLGEGEVPRLVIIDSIQTMWTDMVESAPGTVTQVRASAQSLIRFAKRSGAAIILVGHVTKDGQIAGPRVVEHMVDAVLSFEGEGSHQFRVLRAAKNRFGPTDEIGVFEMTGGGLREINNPSELFLSERDLGSPGTAVFAGIEGSRPLLVEIQALVAPSSLGTPRRAVNGWDQNRLSMVLAVLEAHCGVRLSAHDVYLNVAGGLRIQEPAADLAAAAALVSSLTGASLPADAVYFGEISLSGAVRPVAQAASRLKEAQKLGFARAILPEAARAEGASEPSLSLQSVGSLASLVADIAAQPRARTSDPDDRPRNTDDRRQGSASRARKAEFG
;
A
#
# COMPACT_ATOMS: atom_id res chain seq x y z
N MET A 1 12.76 -49.27 19.82
CA MET A 1 12.47 -48.47 18.64
C MET A 1 11.74 -47.19 19.11
N ALA A 2 12.41 -46.05 19.16
CA ALA A 2 11.80 -44.76 19.54
C ALA A 2 10.84 -44.34 18.42
N ARG A 3 9.57 -44.08 18.76
CA ARG A 3 8.61 -43.45 17.84
C ARG A 3 9.19 -42.09 17.48
N ARG A 4 9.43 -41.82 16.19
CA ARG A 4 9.70 -40.50 15.69
C ARG A 4 8.40 -39.70 15.86
N ASP A 5 8.40 -38.70 16.73
CA ASP A 5 7.30 -37.75 16.83
C ASP A 5 7.35 -36.85 15.59
N VAL A 6 6.54 -37.23 14.61
CA VAL A 6 6.35 -36.43 13.38
C VAL A 6 5.30 -35.37 13.68
N SER A 7 5.59 -34.12 13.42
CA SER A 7 4.63 -33.03 13.46
C SER A 7 4.33 -32.50 12.05
N PHE A 8 3.11 -32.09 11.85
CA PHE A 8 2.66 -31.49 10.59
C PHE A 8 2.41 -30.01 10.79
N ILE A 9 3.09 -29.18 10.02
CA ILE A 9 3.04 -27.71 10.18
C ILE A 9 2.47 -27.08 8.92
N CYS A 10 1.48 -26.19 9.10
CA CYS A 10 0.96 -25.39 8.00
C CYS A 10 2.00 -24.39 7.54
N GLN A 11 2.41 -24.45 6.28
CA GLN A 11 3.43 -23.57 5.70
C GLN A 11 2.91 -22.14 5.46
N ASN A 12 1.59 -21.91 5.60
CA ASN A 12 1.01 -20.57 5.49
C ASN A 12 0.92 -19.85 6.85
N CYS A 13 0.38 -20.52 7.89
CA CYS A 13 0.10 -19.87 9.18
C CYS A 13 0.91 -20.40 10.37
N GLY A 14 1.69 -21.48 10.18
CA GLY A 14 2.51 -22.07 11.24
C GLY A 14 1.72 -22.90 12.26
N ALA A 15 0.42 -23.18 12.05
CA ALA A 15 -0.37 -24.04 12.91
C ALA A 15 0.17 -25.48 12.88
N THR A 16 0.28 -26.11 14.07
CA THR A 16 0.88 -27.44 14.21
C THR A 16 -0.22 -28.49 14.43
N TYR A 17 -0.10 -29.62 13.74
CA TYR A 17 -1.04 -30.75 13.79
C TYR A 17 -0.31 -32.06 14.10
N GLY A 18 -0.97 -32.93 14.82
CA GLY A 18 -0.46 -34.30 15.13
C GLY A 18 -0.60 -35.30 13.97
N ARG A 19 -1.29 -34.91 12.90
CA ARG A 19 -1.48 -35.69 11.68
C ARG A 19 -1.63 -34.80 10.48
N TRP A 20 -1.31 -35.30 9.30
CA TRP A 20 -1.56 -34.62 8.05
C TRP A 20 -3.05 -34.44 7.77
N GLN A 21 -3.45 -33.30 7.28
CA GLN A 21 -4.78 -32.98 6.79
C GLN A 21 -4.70 -32.07 5.58
N GLY A 22 -5.62 -32.19 4.64
CA GLY A 22 -5.59 -31.44 3.37
C GLY A 22 -5.91 -29.95 3.51
N LYS A 23 -6.62 -29.54 4.58
CA LYS A 23 -7.00 -28.16 4.85
C LYS A 23 -6.52 -27.75 6.24
N CYS A 24 -5.98 -26.56 6.36
CA CYS A 24 -5.59 -25.98 7.65
C CYS A 24 -6.81 -25.42 8.37
N ASP A 25 -7.09 -25.88 9.61
CA ASP A 25 -8.23 -25.38 10.39
C ASP A 25 -8.03 -23.95 10.90
N ALA A 26 -6.76 -23.50 11.00
CA ALA A 26 -6.44 -22.19 11.52
C ALA A 26 -6.53 -21.07 10.47
N CYS A 27 -6.10 -21.31 9.21
CA CYS A 27 -6.13 -20.31 8.14
C CYS A 27 -7.02 -20.70 6.95
N SER A 28 -7.67 -21.88 7.01
CA SER A 28 -8.55 -22.43 5.97
C SER A 28 -7.92 -22.73 4.62
N GLU A 29 -6.60 -22.61 4.48
CA GLU A 29 -5.87 -22.89 3.25
C GLU A 29 -5.73 -24.38 2.98
N TRP A 30 -5.75 -24.77 1.69
CA TRP A 30 -5.63 -26.14 1.24
C TRP A 30 -4.19 -26.48 0.85
N ASN A 31 -3.78 -27.74 1.10
CA ASN A 31 -2.48 -28.30 0.71
C ASN A 31 -1.25 -27.54 1.24
N THR A 32 -1.39 -26.82 2.35
CA THR A 32 -0.31 -26.06 2.99
C THR A 32 0.34 -26.79 4.16
N ILE A 33 -0.15 -27.96 4.54
CA ILE A 33 0.36 -28.72 5.68
C ILE A 33 1.44 -29.69 5.20
N ALA A 34 2.67 -29.44 5.63
CA ALA A 34 3.84 -30.28 5.36
C ALA A 34 4.29 -31.03 6.60
N GLU A 35 4.85 -32.21 6.38
CA GLU A 35 5.50 -32.99 7.43
C GLU A 35 6.82 -32.32 7.81
N GLU A 36 6.99 -31.98 9.07
CA GLU A 36 8.27 -31.57 9.62
C GLU A 36 8.64 -32.50 10.78
N ASN A 37 9.88 -32.96 10.79
CA ASN A 37 10.38 -33.78 11.89
C ASN A 37 10.36 -32.96 13.18
N ALA A 38 9.52 -33.31 14.12
CA ALA A 38 9.44 -32.67 15.44
C ALA A 38 10.69 -32.93 16.32
N ALA A 39 11.71 -33.53 15.73
CA ALA A 39 12.94 -33.84 16.39
C ALA A 39 13.89 -32.66 16.33
N ALA A 40 13.69 -31.73 17.16
CA ALA A 40 14.79 -31.10 17.88
C ALA A 40 14.22 -30.23 19.01
N ALA A 41 13.44 -30.86 19.86
CA ALA A 41 13.56 -30.50 21.26
C ALA A 41 15.04 -30.63 21.58
N ARG A 42 15.76 -29.47 21.49
CA ARG A 42 17.15 -29.24 21.94
C ARG A 42 18.05 -30.47 21.96
N PRO A 43 19.20 -30.49 21.27
CA PRO A 43 20.23 -31.45 21.55
C PRO A 43 20.53 -31.35 23.05
N GLN A 44 20.06 -32.32 23.84
CA GLN A 44 20.56 -32.51 25.19
C GLN A 44 22.00 -33.02 25.02
N MET A 45 22.95 -32.09 25.10
CA MET A 45 24.34 -32.51 25.30
C MET A 45 24.38 -33.40 26.53
N PRO A 46 24.86 -34.64 26.43
CA PRO A 46 24.95 -35.55 27.59
C PRO A 46 25.81 -34.88 28.66
N GLY A 47 25.23 -34.61 29.84
CA GLY A 47 25.97 -34.10 31.00
C GLY A 47 25.67 -32.67 31.44
N ARG A 48 24.75 -31.94 30.81
CA ARG A 48 24.40 -30.60 31.28
C ARG A 48 23.16 -30.63 32.19
N ALA A 49 23.37 -30.42 33.48
CA ALA A 49 22.29 -30.28 34.46
C ALA A 49 21.26 -29.23 34.01
N PRO A 50 19.96 -29.38 34.33
CA PRO A 50 18.94 -28.40 33.98
C PRO A 50 19.36 -27.02 34.51
N ARG A 51 19.51 -26.03 33.62
CA ARG A 51 19.86 -24.65 33.99
C ARG A 51 18.75 -24.11 34.91
N LYS A 52 19.08 -23.86 36.17
CA LYS A 52 18.24 -23.06 37.07
C LYS A 52 17.98 -21.70 36.37
N GLY A 53 16.74 -21.24 36.35
CA GLY A 53 16.38 -19.95 35.82
C GLY A 53 17.22 -18.84 36.48
N ARG A 54 17.47 -17.77 35.74
CA ARG A 54 18.18 -16.57 36.24
C ARG A 54 17.14 -15.63 36.86
N VAL A 55 17.36 -15.21 38.11
CA VAL A 55 16.62 -14.12 38.73
C VAL A 55 17.02 -12.81 38.07
N PHE A 56 16.07 -11.98 37.71
CA PHE A 56 16.27 -10.64 37.13
C PHE A 56 15.50 -9.61 37.97
N ALA A 57 15.95 -8.37 37.95
CA ALA A 57 15.28 -7.28 38.64
C ALA A 57 13.97 -6.92 37.92
N LEU A 58 12.93 -6.62 38.71
CA LEU A 58 11.68 -6.07 38.22
C LEU A 58 11.75 -4.55 38.38
N GLU A 59 11.36 -3.80 37.35
CA GLU A 59 11.28 -2.35 37.39
C GLU A 59 9.81 -1.92 37.60
N ALA A 60 9.61 -0.82 38.34
CA ALA A 60 8.27 -0.28 38.51
C ALA A 60 7.80 0.45 37.25
N LEU A 61 6.50 0.41 36.98
CA LEU A 61 5.88 1.16 35.86
C LEU A 61 6.06 2.68 36.04
N ALA A 62 6.03 3.15 37.29
CA ALA A 62 6.32 4.54 37.66
C ALA A 62 7.84 4.76 37.61
N GLY A 63 8.34 5.36 36.58
CA GLY A 63 9.73 5.70 36.33
C GLY A 63 9.84 6.83 35.31
N ALA A 64 11.02 7.44 35.21
CA ALA A 64 11.27 8.38 34.12
C ALA A 64 11.21 7.66 32.79
N THR A 65 10.16 7.91 32.01
CA THR A 65 10.12 7.54 30.61
C THR A 65 11.14 8.40 29.88
N HIS A 66 12.35 7.89 29.73
CA HIS A 66 13.25 8.43 28.72
C HIS A 66 12.70 7.97 27.38
N ASP A 67 12.00 8.86 26.68
CA ASP A 67 11.74 8.67 25.26
C ASP A 67 13.10 8.42 24.59
N ALA A 68 13.38 7.17 24.26
CA ALA A 68 14.60 6.85 23.56
C ALA A 68 14.56 7.59 22.22
N PRO A 69 15.54 8.47 21.92
CA PRO A 69 15.52 9.27 20.72
C PRO A 69 15.40 8.33 19.53
N ARG A 70 14.43 8.59 18.67
CA ARG A 70 14.24 7.85 17.43
C ARG A 70 15.39 8.17 16.46
N LEU A 71 15.86 7.17 15.76
CA LEU A 71 16.81 7.35 14.68
C LEU A 71 16.02 7.64 13.40
N ALA A 72 15.99 8.89 12.96
CA ALA A 72 15.37 9.25 11.69
C ALA A 72 16.10 8.53 10.54
N SER A 73 15.33 7.96 9.60
CA SER A 73 15.88 7.29 8.41
C SER A 73 16.48 8.29 7.43
N GLY A 74 16.06 9.56 7.52
CA GLY A 74 16.37 10.63 6.60
C GLY A 74 15.49 10.64 5.35
N LEU A 75 14.47 9.79 5.30
CA LEU A 75 13.38 9.82 4.34
C LEU A 75 12.09 10.16 5.11
N ALA A 76 11.55 11.37 4.88
CA ALA A 76 10.43 11.90 5.66
C ALA A 76 9.16 11.05 5.50
N GLU A 77 8.91 10.52 4.30
CA GLU A 77 7.77 9.65 4.02
C GLU A 77 7.92 8.26 4.66
N PHE A 78 9.15 7.76 4.81
CA PHE A 78 9.41 6.54 5.57
C PHE A 78 9.26 6.77 7.08
N ASP A 79 9.82 7.87 7.57
CA ASP A 79 9.75 8.24 8.98
C ASP A 79 8.30 8.52 9.44
N ARG A 80 7.47 9.10 8.58
CA ARG A 80 6.04 9.28 8.83
C ARG A 80 5.35 7.96 9.17
N VAL A 81 5.52 6.95 8.34
CA VAL A 81 4.89 5.63 8.50
C VAL A 81 5.42 4.87 9.71
N THR A 82 6.70 5.03 10.01
CA THR A 82 7.33 4.40 11.18
C THR A 82 7.05 5.14 12.49
N GLY A 83 6.40 6.31 12.42
CA GLY A 83 6.09 7.16 13.59
C GLY A 83 7.28 7.99 14.05
N GLY A 84 8.16 8.44 13.12
CA GLY A 84 9.30 9.32 13.36
C GLY A 84 10.66 8.62 13.31
N GLY A 85 10.75 7.45 12.67
CA GLY A 85 12.00 6.71 12.49
C GLY A 85 12.13 5.45 13.34
N PHE A 86 13.34 4.92 13.42
CA PHE A 86 13.63 3.66 14.11
C PHE A 86 13.72 3.84 15.63
N VAL A 87 13.09 2.95 16.36
CA VAL A 87 13.27 2.82 17.80
C VAL A 87 14.43 1.88 18.06
N ARG A 88 15.27 2.21 19.04
CA ARG A 88 16.42 1.38 19.42
C ARG A 88 15.97 -0.03 19.81
N GLY A 89 16.59 -1.04 19.18
CA GLY A 89 16.27 -2.45 19.40
C GLY A 89 14.93 -2.90 18.79
N SER A 90 14.34 -2.10 17.90
CA SER A 90 13.13 -2.47 17.18
C SER A 90 13.44 -3.42 16.02
N VAL A 91 12.44 -4.25 15.70
CA VAL A 91 12.48 -5.10 14.51
C VAL A 91 11.24 -4.82 13.67
N LEU A 92 11.45 -4.44 12.41
CA LEU A 92 10.42 -4.14 11.45
C LEU A 92 10.39 -5.23 10.38
N LEU A 93 9.22 -5.57 9.87
CA LEU A 93 9.04 -6.42 8.70
C LEU A 93 8.54 -5.55 7.54
N LEU A 94 9.23 -5.55 6.42
CA LEU A 94 8.80 -4.88 5.19
C LEU A 94 8.34 -5.93 4.18
N GLY A 95 7.04 -5.95 3.88
CA GLY A 95 6.42 -6.78 2.85
C GLY A 95 6.09 -6.00 1.59
N GLY A 96 5.81 -6.71 0.50
CA GLY A 96 5.38 -6.15 -0.77
C GLY A 96 5.71 -7.08 -1.93
N ASP A 97 5.09 -6.85 -3.09
CA ASP A 97 5.28 -7.68 -4.28
C ASP A 97 6.75 -7.75 -4.73
N PRO A 98 7.18 -8.84 -5.37
CA PRO A 98 8.47 -8.90 -6.03
C PRO A 98 8.60 -7.78 -7.06
N GLY A 99 9.74 -7.10 -7.08
CA GLY A 99 10.00 -6.00 -8.01
C GLY A 99 9.35 -4.66 -7.67
N ILE A 100 8.56 -4.54 -6.59
CA ILE A 100 7.90 -3.28 -6.20
C ILE A 100 8.88 -2.17 -5.81
N GLY A 101 10.12 -2.51 -5.43
CA GLY A 101 11.15 -1.56 -5.05
C GLY A 101 11.60 -1.61 -3.58
N LYS A 102 11.28 -2.68 -2.83
CA LYS A 102 11.69 -2.84 -1.42
C LYS A 102 13.18 -2.65 -1.21
N SER A 103 13.99 -3.40 -1.95
CA SER A 103 15.45 -3.33 -1.87
C SER A 103 16.00 -1.97 -2.30
N THR A 104 15.33 -1.28 -3.25
CA THR A 104 15.65 0.10 -3.63
C THR A 104 15.39 1.07 -2.48
N LEU A 105 14.23 0.99 -1.83
CA LEU A 105 13.91 1.81 -0.67
C LEU A 105 14.93 1.60 0.45
N LEU A 106 15.24 0.35 0.76
CA LEU A 106 16.10 0.03 1.89
C LEU A 106 17.55 0.39 1.67
N ILE A 107 18.08 0.27 0.44
CA ILE A 107 19.47 0.73 0.17
C ILE A 107 19.54 2.26 0.23
N GLN A 108 18.47 3.00 -0.15
CA GLN A 108 18.42 4.45 0.01
C GLN A 108 18.37 4.85 1.50
N VAL A 109 17.58 4.17 2.33
CA VAL A 109 17.56 4.36 3.79
C VAL A 109 18.94 4.10 4.39
N ALA A 110 19.55 2.95 4.06
CA ALA A 110 20.89 2.61 4.57
C ALA A 110 21.94 3.64 4.17
N ALA A 111 21.93 4.08 2.90
CA ALA A 111 22.86 5.08 2.38
C ALA A 111 22.69 6.46 3.05
N THR A 112 21.46 6.87 3.34
CA THR A 112 21.18 8.13 4.03
C THR A 112 21.71 8.09 5.47
N LEU A 113 21.49 6.99 6.18
CA LEU A 113 22.04 6.80 7.52
C LEU A 113 23.58 6.76 7.51
N ALA A 114 24.19 6.07 6.55
CA ALA A 114 25.65 6.01 6.42
C ALA A 114 26.26 7.40 6.13
N ARG A 115 25.61 8.23 5.31
CA ARG A 115 25.99 9.63 5.08
C ARG A 115 25.87 10.48 6.35
N ALA A 116 24.95 10.16 7.23
CA ALA A 116 24.80 10.76 8.56
C ALA A 116 25.77 10.13 9.61
N LYS A 117 26.78 9.37 9.15
CA LYS A 117 27.79 8.69 9.99
C LYS A 117 27.20 7.69 10.99
N GLN A 118 26.06 7.11 10.65
CA GLN A 118 25.48 5.99 11.38
C GLN A 118 25.86 4.68 10.71
N ARG A 119 26.42 3.73 11.45
CA ARG A 119 26.79 2.41 10.93
C ARG A 119 25.53 1.68 10.45
N ALA A 120 25.45 1.39 9.15
CA ALA A 120 24.34 0.68 8.51
C ALA A 120 24.89 -0.53 7.76
N VAL A 121 24.27 -1.70 7.99
CA VAL A 121 24.64 -2.98 7.41
C VAL A 121 23.50 -3.53 6.57
N TYR A 122 23.80 -3.96 5.35
CA TYR A 122 22.85 -4.60 4.44
C TYR A 122 23.32 -6.01 4.10
N ILE A 123 22.53 -7.00 4.51
CA ILE A 123 22.83 -8.42 4.30
C ILE A 123 21.83 -8.98 3.31
N SER A 124 22.34 -9.45 2.18
CA SER A 124 21.55 -10.08 1.13
C SER A 124 21.69 -11.61 1.21
N GLY A 125 20.55 -12.30 1.22
CA GLY A 125 20.49 -13.75 1.07
C GLY A 125 20.10 -14.20 -0.35
N GLU A 126 19.82 -13.24 -1.26
CA GLU A 126 19.36 -13.53 -2.62
C GLU A 126 20.35 -13.03 -3.68
N GLU A 127 20.98 -11.88 -3.44
CA GLU A 127 21.86 -11.23 -4.40
C GLU A 127 23.31 -11.21 -3.93
N ALA A 128 24.22 -11.38 -4.84
CA ALA A 128 25.65 -11.18 -4.56
C ALA A 128 25.94 -9.69 -4.28
N VAL A 129 26.97 -9.42 -3.47
CA VAL A 129 27.42 -8.06 -3.13
C VAL A 129 27.63 -7.18 -4.37
N ALA A 130 28.17 -7.75 -5.46
CA ALA A 130 28.38 -7.04 -6.70
C ALA A 130 27.07 -6.53 -7.33
N GLN A 131 25.98 -7.30 -7.25
CA GLN A 131 24.67 -6.91 -7.77
C GLN A 131 24.06 -5.78 -6.95
N VAL A 132 24.18 -5.85 -5.61
CA VAL A 132 23.76 -4.76 -4.71
C VAL A 132 24.54 -3.48 -4.99
N ARG A 133 25.87 -3.57 -5.25
CA ARG A 133 26.70 -2.42 -5.63
C ARG A 133 26.27 -1.80 -6.95
N LEU A 134 26.04 -2.59 -8.01
CA LEU A 134 25.54 -2.09 -9.28
C LEU A 134 24.22 -1.35 -9.15
N ARG A 135 23.33 -1.85 -8.29
CA ARG A 135 22.07 -1.15 -7.95
C ARG A 135 22.38 0.18 -7.27
N ALA A 136 23.24 0.19 -6.25
CA ALA A 136 23.64 1.42 -5.54
C ALA A 136 24.28 2.45 -6.48
N GLU A 137 25.12 2.03 -7.42
CA GLU A 137 25.71 2.90 -8.45
C GLU A 137 24.66 3.56 -9.32
N ARG A 138 23.69 2.77 -9.85
CA ARG A 138 22.56 3.30 -10.64
C ARG A 138 21.73 4.32 -9.87
N LEU A 139 21.63 4.18 -8.56
CA LEU A 139 20.92 5.09 -7.66
C LEU A 139 21.75 6.29 -7.21
N GLY A 140 22.99 6.44 -7.68
CA GLY A 140 23.90 7.51 -7.23
C GLY A 140 24.34 7.39 -5.77
N LEU A 141 24.37 6.16 -5.23
CA LEU A 141 24.67 5.88 -3.83
C LEU A 141 26.05 5.26 -3.61
N ALA A 142 26.88 5.10 -4.65
CA ALA A 142 28.18 4.42 -4.59
C ALA A 142 29.15 4.98 -3.53
N GLY A 143 29.04 6.28 -3.21
CA GLY A 143 29.87 6.93 -2.19
C GLY A 143 29.41 6.71 -0.73
N ALA A 144 28.25 6.06 -0.51
CA ALA A 144 27.75 5.81 0.83
C ALA A 144 28.49 4.63 1.49
N GLN A 145 28.90 4.82 2.76
CA GLN A 145 29.65 3.82 3.53
C GLN A 145 28.70 2.79 4.17
N VAL A 146 27.86 2.13 3.35
CA VAL A 146 27.03 1.02 3.78
C VAL A 146 27.85 -0.27 3.73
N GLU A 147 27.87 -1.03 4.82
CA GLU A 147 28.52 -2.33 4.87
C GLU A 147 27.61 -3.38 4.21
N LEU A 148 28.15 -4.14 3.25
CA LEU A 148 27.40 -5.14 2.48
C LEU A 148 27.94 -6.53 2.74
N ALA A 149 27.05 -7.50 2.94
CA ALA A 149 27.39 -8.93 2.98
C ALA A 149 26.39 -9.74 2.14
N ALA A 150 26.85 -10.85 1.59
CA ALA A 150 26.00 -11.89 1.01
C ALA A 150 26.17 -13.13 1.90
N GLU A 151 25.21 -13.37 2.79
CA GLU A 151 25.24 -14.43 3.79
C GLU A 151 23.82 -14.86 4.19
N THR A 152 23.66 -16.15 4.50
CA THR A 152 22.37 -16.75 4.88
C THR A 152 22.42 -17.47 6.22
N SER A 153 23.61 -17.79 6.77
CA SER A 153 23.77 -18.39 8.11
C SER A 153 23.55 -17.32 9.19
N ILE A 154 22.54 -17.54 10.02
CA ILE A 154 22.24 -16.62 11.15
C ILE A 154 23.37 -16.57 12.15
N GLU A 155 24.05 -17.71 12.39
CA GLU A 155 25.17 -17.81 13.32
C GLU A 155 26.33 -16.90 12.88
N ASP A 156 26.71 -16.96 11.60
CA ASP A 156 27.80 -16.15 11.03
C ASP A 156 27.44 -14.66 10.97
N ILE A 157 26.18 -14.37 10.61
CA ILE A 157 25.65 -13.00 10.62
C ILE A 157 25.74 -12.41 12.04
N LEU A 158 25.24 -13.11 13.05
CA LEU A 158 25.23 -12.61 14.42
C LEU A 158 26.63 -12.50 15.02
N ALA A 159 27.55 -13.41 14.68
CA ALA A 159 28.96 -13.31 15.05
C ALA A 159 29.58 -12.04 14.49
N THR A 160 29.41 -11.80 13.18
CA THR A 160 29.94 -10.62 12.47
C THR A 160 29.35 -9.32 13.00
N LEU A 161 28.03 -9.26 13.24
CA LEU A 161 27.38 -8.07 13.80
C LEU A 161 27.75 -7.79 15.25
N GLY A 162 28.24 -8.80 15.96
CA GLY A 162 28.73 -8.69 17.34
C GLY A 162 30.14 -8.13 17.46
N GLU A 163 30.88 -8.01 16.35
CA GLU A 163 32.23 -7.46 16.34
C GLU A 163 32.24 -5.94 16.16
N GLY A 164 33.06 -5.24 16.92
CA GLY A 164 33.21 -3.79 16.83
C GLY A 164 32.03 -2.98 17.36
N GLU A 165 31.78 -1.84 16.71
CA GLU A 165 30.64 -0.97 17.06
C GLU A 165 29.31 -1.59 16.60
N VAL A 166 28.31 -1.57 17.49
CA VAL A 166 26.96 -2.07 17.15
C VAL A 166 26.34 -1.24 16.02
N PRO A 167 25.87 -1.86 14.92
CA PRO A 167 25.20 -1.11 13.86
C PRO A 167 23.92 -0.47 14.36
N ARG A 168 23.62 0.73 13.85
CA ARG A 168 22.35 1.41 14.13
C ARG A 168 21.20 0.80 13.37
N LEU A 169 21.46 0.35 12.14
CA LEU A 169 20.50 -0.33 11.28
C LEU A 169 21.13 -1.58 10.67
N VAL A 170 20.38 -2.68 10.69
CA VAL A 170 20.68 -3.91 9.96
C VAL A 170 19.50 -4.24 9.05
N ILE A 171 19.76 -4.49 7.79
CA ILE A 171 18.76 -4.92 6.80
C ILE A 171 19.05 -6.37 6.41
N ILE A 172 18.04 -7.23 6.46
CA ILE A 172 18.08 -8.64 6.05
C ILE A 172 17.15 -8.81 4.85
N ASP A 173 17.71 -9.04 3.67
CA ASP A 173 17.00 -9.14 2.40
C ASP A 173 17.30 -10.47 1.68
N SER A 174 16.46 -11.53 1.83
CA SER A 174 15.20 -11.62 2.57
C SER A 174 15.30 -12.59 3.76
N ILE A 175 14.34 -12.51 4.68
CA ILE A 175 14.27 -13.43 5.82
C ILE A 175 13.98 -14.87 5.39
N GLN A 176 13.37 -15.08 4.21
CA GLN A 176 13.05 -16.40 3.69
C GLN A 176 14.27 -17.22 3.31
N THR A 177 15.38 -16.59 2.96
CA THR A 177 16.63 -17.27 2.58
C THR A 177 17.52 -17.58 3.78
N MET A 178 17.21 -17.01 4.96
CA MET A 178 18.00 -17.20 6.18
C MET A 178 17.74 -18.57 6.80
N TRP A 179 18.79 -19.14 7.36
CA TRP A 179 18.73 -20.40 8.07
C TRP A 179 19.58 -20.41 9.35
N THR A 180 19.29 -21.30 10.26
CA THR A 180 20.01 -21.49 11.53
C THR A 180 20.16 -22.97 11.83
N ASP A 181 21.29 -23.37 12.37
CA ASP A 181 21.56 -24.73 12.81
C ASP A 181 20.74 -25.16 14.04
N MET A 182 20.02 -24.22 14.65
CA MET A 182 19.19 -24.51 15.84
C MET A 182 17.99 -25.40 15.56
N VAL A 183 17.60 -25.58 14.30
CA VAL A 183 16.45 -26.38 13.87
C VAL A 183 16.79 -27.22 12.64
N GLU A 184 16.37 -28.49 12.66
CA GLU A 184 16.60 -29.45 11.57
C GLU A 184 15.53 -29.36 10.50
N SER A 185 15.36 -28.21 9.86
CA SER A 185 14.41 -28.03 8.76
C SER A 185 15.08 -27.30 7.60
N ALA A 186 14.58 -27.52 6.38
CA ALA A 186 15.17 -26.90 5.20
C ALA A 186 15.04 -25.36 5.22
N PRO A 187 16.00 -24.62 4.63
CA PRO A 187 15.87 -23.17 4.42
C PRO A 187 14.55 -22.83 3.72
N GLY A 188 13.94 -21.70 4.07
CA GLY A 188 12.66 -21.24 3.52
C GLY A 188 11.42 -21.84 4.17
N THR A 189 11.56 -22.88 5.03
CA THR A 189 10.42 -23.41 5.79
C THR A 189 10.00 -22.43 6.89
N VAL A 190 8.73 -22.52 7.30
CA VAL A 190 8.17 -21.74 8.41
C VAL A 190 9.00 -21.83 9.68
N THR A 191 9.48 -23.03 10.00
CA THR A 191 10.28 -23.31 11.20
C THR A 191 11.62 -22.59 11.12
N GLN A 192 12.31 -22.64 9.99
CA GLN A 192 13.57 -21.92 9.77
C GLN A 192 13.39 -20.39 9.84
N VAL A 193 12.42 -19.86 9.10
CA VAL A 193 12.14 -18.42 9.09
C VAL A 193 11.80 -17.90 10.50
N ARG A 194 11.00 -18.68 11.25
CA ARG A 194 10.67 -18.35 12.65
C ARG A 194 11.90 -18.35 13.56
N ALA A 195 12.74 -19.37 13.47
CA ALA A 195 13.93 -19.51 14.32
C ALA A 195 14.95 -18.40 13.99
N SER A 196 15.19 -18.16 12.71
CA SER A 196 16.05 -17.07 12.21
C SER A 196 15.57 -15.69 12.69
N ALA A 197 14.28 -15.38 12.49
CA ALA A 197 13.70 -14.12 12.96
C ALA A 197 13.81 -13.99 14.49
N GLN A 198 13.57 -15.06 15.26
CA GLN A 198 13.69 -15.04 16.71
C GLN A 198 15.12 -14.73 17.18
N SER A 199 16.14 -15.25 16.49
CA SER A 199 17.55 -15.00 16.80
C SER A 199 17.92 -13.55 16.51
N LEU A 200 17.49 -13.00 15.38
CA LEU A 200 17.66 -11.58 15.01
C LEU A 200 16.93 -10.64 15.99
N ILE A 201 15.71 -10.95 16.39
CA ILE A 201 14.95 -10.18 17.39
C ILE A 201 15.69 -10.16 18.73
N ARG A 202 16.22 -11.29 19.18
CA ARG A 202 17.01 -11.35 20.42
C ARG A 202 18.28 -10.50 20.32
N PHE A 203 18.94 -10.51 19.18
CA PHE A 203 20.10 -9.66 18.93
C PHE A 203 19.70 -8.19 19.00
N ALA A 204 18.67 -7.76 18.27
CA ALA A 204 18.16 -6.38 18.30
C ALA A 204 17.90 -5.88 19.73
N LYS A 205 17.12 -6.66 20.50
CA LYS A 205 16.74 -6.30 21.88
C LYS A 205 17.96 -6.19 22.84
N ARG A 206 19.02 -6.97 22.60
CA ARG A 206 20.22 -6.94 23.45
C ARG A 206 21.22 -5.86 23.03
N SER A 207 21.44 -5.71 21.73
CA SER A 207 22.43 -4.76 21.19
C SER A 207 21.88 -3.33 21.07
N GLY A 208 20.58 -3.20 20.90
CA GLY A 208 19.94 -1.92 20.60
C GLY A 208 19.98 -1.56 19.10
N ALA A 209 20.44 -2.44 18.22
CA ALA A 209 20.36 -2.26 16.78
C ALA A 209 18.90 -2.30 16.32
N ALA A 210 18.50 -1.42 15.39
CA ALA A 210 17.25 -1.57 14.66
C ALA A 210 17.46 -2.59 13.53
N ILE A 211 16.48 -3.46 13.30
CA ILE A 211 16.55 -4.45 12.22
C ILE A 211 15.33 -4.33 11.31
N ILE A 212 15.56 -4.35 10.00
CA ILE A 212 14.51 -4.52 9.00
C ILE A 212 14.64 -5.91 8.39
N LEU A 213 13.59 -6.70 8.48
CA LEU A 213 13.44 -7.97 7.79
C LEU A 213 12.63 -7.73 6.51
N VAL A 214 13.15 -8.13 5.37
CA VAL A 214 12.41 -8.08 4.10
C VAL A 214 11.66 -9.40 3.92
N GLY A 215 10.38 -9.31 3.57
CA GLY A 215 9.52 -10.44 3.24
C GLY A 215 8.86 -10.27 1.89
N HIS A 216 8.56 -11.39 1.20
CA HIS A 216 7.75 -11.39 0.00
C HIS A 216 6.27 -11.61 0.36
N VAL A 217 5.36 -11.07 -0.43
CA VAL A 217 3.92 -11.34 -0.32
C VAL A 217 3.52 -12.50 -1.22
N THR A 218 2.46 -13.20 -0.85
CA THR A 218 1.78 -14.19 -1.70
C THR A 218 0.93 -13.48 -2.75
N LYS A 219 0.46 -14.23 -3.77
CA LYS A 219 -0.44 -13.71 -4.81
C LYS A 219 -1.73 -13.07 -4.27
N ASP A 220 -2.11 -13.41 -3.05
CA ASP A 220 -3.29 -12.85 -2.37
C ASP A 220 -2.97 -11.57 -1.58
N GLY A 221 -1.81 -10.95 -1.81
CA GLY A 221 -1.38 -9.72 -1.14
C GLY A 221 -1.01 -9.89 0.34
N GLN A 222 -0.88 -11.14 0.82
CA GLN A 222 -0.40 -11.45 2.16
C GLN A 222 1.11 -11.64 2.14
N ILE A 223 1.80 -11.24 3.21
CA ILE A 223 3.26 -11.43 3.28
C ILE A 223 3.58 -12.93 3.16
N ALA A 224 4.32 -13.29 2.12
CA ALA A 224 4.76 -14.66 1.88
C ALA A 224 5.78 -15.05 2.96
N GLY A 225 5.47 -16.09 3.63
CA GLY A 225 6.13 -16.51 4.83
C GLY A 225 5.16 -16.39 6.00
N PRO A 226 5.41 -17.11 7.08
CA PRO A 226 4.36 -17.32 8.05
C PRO A 226 3.94 -15.98 8.66
N ARG A 227 2.65 -15.75 8.76
CA ARG A 227 2.02 -14.74 9.64
C ARG A 227 2.64 -14.72 11.04
N VAL A 228 3.35 -15.77 11.37
CA VAL A 228 4.13 -15.96 12.59
C VAL A 228 5.17 -14.84 12.78
N VAL A 229 5.87 -14.41 11.71
CA VAL A 229 6.88 -13.33 11.82
C VAL A 229 6.23 -11.98 12.09
N GLU A 230 5.04 -11.71 11.52
CA GLU A 230 4.28 -10.48 11.75
C GLU A 230 3.94 -10.28 13.24
N HIS A 231 3.62 -11.38 13.94
CA HIS A 231 3.31 -11.32 15.37
C HIS A 231 4.56 -11.11 16.24
N MET A 232 5.73 -11.51 15.74
CA MET A 232 6.99 -11.45 16.48
C MET A 232 7.67 -10.07 16.42
N VAL A 233 7.48 -9.32 15.34
CA VAL A 233 8.09 -8.02 15.11
C VAL A 233 7.33 -6.87 15.75
N ASP A 234 7.97 -5.72 15.88
CA ASP A 234 7.39 -4.53 16.50
C ASP A 234 6.54 -3.71 15.53
N ALA A 235 6.92 -3.69 14.24
CA ALA A 235 6.15 -3.06 13.17
C ALA A 235 6.12 -3.94 11.92
N VAL A 236 5.01 -3.88 11.18
CA VAL A 236 4.84 -4.53 9.87
C VAL A 236 4.47 -3.45 8.87
N LEU A 237 5.31 -3.29 7.87
CA LEU A 237 5.15 -2.32 6.80
C LEU A 237 4.79 -3.06 5.50
N SER A 238 3.84 -2.53 4.75
CA SER A 238 3.46 -2.98 3.41
C SER A 238 3.89 -1.94 2.39
N PHE A 239 4.61 -2.36 1.36
CA PHE A 239 5.01 -1.51 0.24
C PHE A 239 4.19 -1.94 -0.98
N GLU A 240 3.28 -1.07 -1.39
CA GLU A 240 2.21 -1.33 -2.35
C GLU A 240 2.37 -0.48 -3.61
N GLY A 241 1.78 -0.93 -4.72
CA GLY A 241 1.73 -0.21 -5.98
C GLY A 241 1.56 -1.18 -7.14
N GLU A 242 0.96 -0.74 -8.22
CA GLU A 242 0.89 -1.52 -9.44
C GLU A 242 2.13 -1.27 -10.31
N GLY A 243 2.64 -2.33 -10.96
CA GLY A 243 3.85 -2.25 -11.80
C GLY A 243 3.74 -1.26 -12.97
N SER A 244 2.52 -0.96 -13.40
CA SER A 244 2.19 0.02 -14.44
C SER A 244 2.20 1.48 -13.96
N HIS A 245 2.05 1.72 -12.65
CA HIS A 245 2.04 3.05 -12.08
C HIS A 245 3.43 3.43 -11.53
N GLN A 246 3.78 4.72 -11.65
CA GLN A 246 5.06 5.22 -11.15
C GLN A 246 5.09 5.36 -9.63
N PHE A 247 3.93 5.28 -8.96
CA PHE A 247 3.80 5.54 -7.53
C PHE A 247 3.83 4.28 -6.69
N ARG A 248 4.38 4.44 -5.49
CA ARG A 248 4.46 3.39 -4.46
C ARG A 248 3.99 3.98 -3.15
N VAL A 249 3.19 3.22 -2.43
CA VAL A 249 2.64 3.62 -1.14
C VAL A 249 3.21 2.70 -0.07
N LEU A 250 3.79 3.28 0.96
CA LEU A 250 4.21 2.58 2.17
C LEU A 250 3.11 2.74 3.23
N ARG A 251 2.67 1.63 3.82
CA ARG A 251 1.68 1.60 4.91
C ARG A 251 2.18 0.80 6.09
N ALA A 252 1.71 1.12 7.29
CA ALA A 252 1.92 0.30 8.46
C ALA A 252 0.69 -0.58 8.71
N ALA A 253 0.84 -1.90 8.58
CA ALA A 253 -0.19 -2.86 8.99
C ALA A 253 -0.20 -3.09 10.52
N LYS A 254 0.97 -2.88 11.15
CA LYS A 254 1.18 -2.95 12.60
C LYS A 254 2.29 -1.99 12.99
N ASN A 255 2.11 -1.23 14.06
CA ASN A 255 3.17 -0.38 14.60
C ASN A 255 3.00 -0.23 16.13
N ARG A 256 3.95 -0.77 16.91
CA ARG A 256 3.95 -0.63 18.37
C ARG A 256 4.44 0.75 18.84
N PHE A 257 5.02 1.51 17.94
CA PHE A 257 5.70 2.77 18.28
C PHE A 257 5.03 4.01 17.68
N GLY A 258 3.96 3.82 16.93
CA GLY A 258 3.26 4.92 16.26
C GLY A 258 1.93 4.49 15.67
N PRO A 259 1.28 5.39 14.94
CA PRO A 259 0.02 5.12 14.26
C PRO A 259 0.19 4.07 13.15
N THR A 260 -0.91 3.45 12.73
CA THR A 260 -0.96 2.48 11.63
C THR A 260 -1.72 3.00 10.42
N ASP A 261 -2.29 4.18 10.53
CA ASP A 261 -3.12 4.82 9.51
C ASP A 261 -2.35 5.82 8.64
N GLU A 262 -1.09 6.11 8.97
CA GLU A 262 -0.23 6.99 8.16
C GLU A 262 0.27 6.29 6.90
N ILE A 263 0.40 7.07 5.81
CA ILE A 263 1.00 6.61 4.55
C ILE A 263 2.23 7.43 4.17
N GLY A 264 3.17 6.74 3.51
CA GLY A 264 4.30 7.36 2.80
C GLY A 264 4.16 7.15 1.30
N VAL A 265 4.32 8.21 0.52
CA VAL A 265 4.16 8.15 -0.94
C VAL A 265 5.49 8.41 -1.63
N PHE A 266 5.83 7.50 -2.54
CA PHE A 266 7.07 7.56 -3.31
C PHE A 266 6.77 7.45 -4.80
N GLU A 267 7.57 8.09 -5.61
CA GLU A 267 7.59 7.92 -7.06
C GLU A 267 8.81 7.10 -7.46
N MET A 268 8.60 6.08 -8.29
CA MET A 268 9.68 5.28 -8.87
C MET A 268 10.23 6.01 -10.09
N THR A 269 11.48 6.43 -10.02
CA THR A 269 12.20 7.10 -11.10
C THR A 269 13.39 6.28 -11.56
N GLY A 270 14.04 6.67 -12.66
CA GLY A 270 15.30 6.06 -13.08
C GLY A 270 16.42 6.17 -12.05
N GLY A 271 16.39 7.20 -11.19
CA GLY A 271 17.32 7.43 -10.09
C GLY A 271 16.91 6.81 -8.75
N GLY A 272 15.85 6.02 -8.71
CA GLY A 272 15.31 5.39 -7.50
C GLY A 272 13.98 5.96 -7.04
N LEU A 273 13.68 5.76 -5.77
CA LEU A 273 12.46 6.24 -5.15
C LEU A 273 12.63 7.70 -4.69
N ARG A 274 11.72 8.54 -5.13
CA ARG A 274 11.61 9.95 -4.74
C ARG A 274 10.41 10.14 -3.84
N GLU A 275 10.59 10.82 -2.72
CA GLU A 275 9.51 11.15 -1.80
C GLU A 275 8.55 12.18 -2.40
N ILE A 276 7.25 11.98 -2.19
CA ILE A 276 6.19 12.87 -2.66
C ILE A 276 5.58 13.61 -1.48
N ASN A 277 5.96 14.87 -1.33
CA ASN A 277 5.49 15.71 -0.22
C ASN A 277 4.02 16.11 -0.37
N ASN A 278 3.51 16.21 -1.59
CA ASN A 278 2.11 16.50 -1.86
C ASN A 278 1.51 15.46 -2.83
N PRO A 279 1.03 14.32 -2.32
CA PRO A 279 0.42 13.29 -3.17
C PRO A 279 -0.85 13.75 -3.88
N SER A 280 -1.60 14.70 -3.30
CA SER A 280 -2.83 15.21 -3.93
C SER A 280 -2.57 15.84 -5.29
N GLU A 281 -1.51 16.67 -5.42
CA GLU A 281 -1.12 17.25 -6.72
C GLU A 281 -0.84 16.18 -7.75
N LEU A 282 -0.22 15.11 -7.33
CA LEU A 282 0.14 13.98 -8.16
C LEU A 282 -1.09 13.22 -8.68
N PHE A 283 -2.00 12.85 -7.75
CA PHE A 283 -3.21 12.09 -8.08
C PHE A 283 -4.22 12.90 -8.90
N LEU A 284 -4.04 14.22 -9.00
CA LEU A 284 -4.86 15.12 -9.78
C LEU A 284 -4.18 15.63 -11.07
N SER A 285 -2.90 15.32 -11.30
CA SER A 285 -2.10 15.89 -12.41
C SER A 285 -2.61 15.53 -13.81
N GLU A 286 -3.21 14.34 -13.97
CA GLU A 286 -3.72 13.83 -15.25
C GLU A 286 -5.24 13.92 -15.36
N ARG A 287 -5.89 14.78 -14.57
CA ARG A 287 -7.34 14.88 -14.50
C ARG A 287 -7.94 15.41 -15.81
N ASP A 288 -8.90 14.66 -16.36
CA ASP A 288 -9.71 15.12 -17.49
C ASP A 288 -10.84 16.04 -17.00
N LEU A 289 -10.65 17.33 -17.21
CA LEU A 289 -11.59 18.36 -16.79
C LEU A 289 -12.81 18.37 -17.71
N GLY A 290 -13.96 17.92 -17.21
CA GLY A 290 -15.22 18.01 -17.92
C GLY A 290 -15.74 16.68 -18.47
N SER A 291 -15.03 15.58 -18.32
CA SER A 291 -15.55 14.25 -18.66
C SER A 291 -16.59 13.78 -17.64
N PRO A 292 -17.77 13.29 -18.09
CA PRO A 292 -18.74 12.65 -17.22
C PRO A 292 -18.13 11.42 -16.54
N GLY A 293 -18.51 11.17 -15.30
CA GLY A 293 -18.07 10.00 -14.56
C GLY A 293 -16.84 10.23 -13.68
N THR A 294 -16.36 11.46 -13.54
CA THR A 294 -15.22 11.77 -12.68
C THR A 294 -15.63 12.66 -11.51
N ALA A 295 -15.18 12.34 -10.29
CA ALA A 295 -15.39 13.14 -9.09
C ALA A 295 -14.11 13.20 -8.25
N VAL A 296 -13.81 14.35 -7.65
CA VAL A 296 -12.66 14.47 -6.74
C VAL A 296 -13.12 14.22 -5.31
N PHE A 297 -12.58 13.19 -4.72
CA PHE A 297 -12.77 12.86 -3.32
C PHE A 297 -11.76 13.62 -2.45
N ALA A 298 -12.24 14.29 -1.41
CA ALA A 298 -11.39 14.85 -0.37
C ALA A 298 -11.31 13.88 0.80
N GLY A 299 -10.29 13.01 0.80
CA GLY A 299 -10.06 11.97 1.77
C GLY A 299 -9.09 12.36 2.88
N ILE A 300 -8.97 11.47 3.86
CA ILE A 300 -7.96 11.51 4.92
C ILE A 300 -7.30 10.12 4.99
N GLU A 301 -5.99 10.10 4.95
CA GLU A 301 -5.20 8.91 5.27
C GLU A 301 -4.35 9.21 6.50
N GLY A 302 -4.71 8.62 7.64
CA GLY A 302 -4.13 8.96 8.92
C GLY A 302 -4.43 10.38 9.36
N SER A 303 -3.37 11.16 9.47
CA SER A 303 -3.47 12.60 9.74
C SER A 303 -3.44 13.46 8.46
N ARG A 304 -3.20 12.85 7.30
CA ARG A 304 -2.92 13.54 6.04
C ARG A 304 -4.16 13.68 5.18
N PRO A 305 -4.58 14.92 4.86
CA PRO A 305 -5.60 15.11 3.83
C PRO A 305 -5.04 14.75 2.45
N LEU A 306 -5.87 14.11 1.65
CA LEU A 306 -5.50 13.57 0.35
C LEU A 306 -6.65 13.74 -0.63
N LEU A 307 -6.41 14.44 -1.74
CA LEU A 307 -7.38 14.55 -2.83
C LEU A 307 -7.05 13.53 -3.91
N VAL A 308 -8.06 12.79 -4.33
CA VAL A 308 -7.91 11.75 -5.36
C VAL A 308 -9.14 11.72 -6.27
N GLU A 309 -8.92 11.47 -7.56
CA GLU A 309 -9.99 11.31 -8.52
C GLU A 309 -10.60 9.91 -8.43
N ILE A 310 -11.91 9.85 -8.34
CA ILE A 310 -12.71 8.63 -8.50
C ILE A 310 -13.38 8.68 -9.87
N GLN A 311 -13.14 7.66 -10.67
CA GLN A 311 -13.66 7.52 -12.03
C GLN A 311 -14.69 6.40 -12.05
N ALA A 312 -15.84 6.64 -12.65
CA ALA A 312 -16.88 5.65 -12.86
C ALA A 312 -17.30 5.59 -14.33
N LEU A 313 -17.48 4.38 -14.84
CA LEU A 313 -18.08 4.12 -16.15
C LEU A 313 -19.31 3.25 -15.95
N VAL A 314 -20.46 3.76 -16.40
CA VAL A 314 -21.74 3.06 -16.40
C VAL A 314 -22.19 2.92 -17.85
N ALA A 315 -22.31 1.69 -18.34
CA ALA A 315 -22.69 1.40 -19.72
C ALA A 315 -23.81 0.34 -19.76
N PRO A 316 -24.72 0.38 -20.71
CA PRO A 316 -25.72 -0.68 -20.88
C PRO A 316 -25.05 -2.05 -21.02
N SER A 317 -25.50 -3.04 -20.23
CA SER A 317 -24.94 -4.38 -20.30
C SER A 317 -25.57 -5.18 -21.44
N SER A 318 -24.75 -5.82 -22.26
CA SER A 318 -25.19 -6.81 -23.23
C SER A 318 -25.26 -8.24 -22.65
N LEU A 319 -24.89 -8.40 -21.37
CA LEU A 319 -24.83 -9.69 -20.68
C LEU A 319 -26.08 -9.88 -19.80
N GLY A 320 -26.52 -11.13 -19.63
CA GLY A 320 -27.63 -11.46 -18.73
C GLY A 320 -27.33 -11.12 -17.25
N THR A 321 -26.04 -11.07 -16.87
CA THR A 321 -25.58 -10.62 -15.56
C THR A 321 -24.59 -9.47 -15.74
N PRO A 322 -24.95 -8.24 -15.35
CA PRO A 322 -24.11 -7.06 -15.48
C PRO A 322 -22.81 -7.17 -14.66
N ARG A 323 -21.72 -6.68 -15.22
CA ARG A 323 -20.40 -6.69 -14.58
C ARG A 323 -20.29 -5.59 -13.53
N ARG A 324 -19.60 -5.91 -12.44
CA ARG A 324 -19.21 -4.97 -11.37
C ARG A 324 -17.72 -5.11 -11.14
N ALA A 325 -16.95 -4.15 -11.59
CA ALA A 325 -15.49 -4.15 -11.42
C ALA A 325 -15.07 -2.90 -10.65
N VAL A 326 -14.20 -3.10 -9.66
CA VAL A 326 -13.70 -2.03 -8.79
C VAL A 326 -12.19 -2.15 -8.69
N ASN A 327 -11.51 -1.04 -8.87
CA ASN A 327 -10.10 -0.89 -8.61
C ASN A 327 -9.88 0.23 -7.60
N GLY A 328 -9.12 -0.04 -6.53
CA GLY A 328 -8.78 0.94 -5.51
C GLY A 328 -9.88 1.25 -4.47
N TRP A 329 -11.04 0.58 -4.52
CA TRP A 329 -12.11 0.73 -3.55
C TRP A 329 -12.74 -0.61 -3.18
N ASP A 330 -13.57 -0.66 -2.11
CA ASP A 330 -14.23 -1.90 -1.66
C ASP A 330 -15.45 -2.26 -2.54
N GLN A 331 -15.48 -3.51 -3.04
CA GLN A 331 -16.56 -3.98 -3.90
C GLN A 331 -17.89 -4.12 -3.19
N ASN A 332 -17.89 -4.46 -1.89
CA ASN A 332 -19.12 -4.55 -1.12
C ASN A 332 -19.70 -3.15 -0.89
N ARG A 333 -18.82 -2.16 -0.69
CA ARG A 333 -19.20 -0.77 -0.57
C ARG A 333 -19.84 -0.24 -1.86
N LEU A 334 -19.26 -0.55 -3.02
CA LEU A 334 -19.89 -0.25 -4.31
C LEU A 334 -21.27 -0.86 -4.40
N SER A 335 -21.41 -2.15 -4.08
CA SER A 335 -22.71 -2.85 -4.14
C SER A 335 -23.76 -2.21 -3.25
N MET A 336 -23.36 -1.74 -2.05
CA MET A 336 -24.23 -1.02 -1.14
C MET A 336 -24.67 0.34 -1.71
N VAL A 337 -23.74 1.14 -2.25
CA VAL A 337 -24.05 2.44 -2.86
C VAL A 337 -24.98 2.28 -4.06
N LEU A 338 -24.76 1.27 -4.91
CA LEU A 338 -25.66 0.95 -6.03
C LEU A 338 -27.08 0.62 -5.57
N ALA A 339 -27.21 -0.21 -4.52
CA ALA A 339 -28.50 -0.56 -3.95
C ALA A 339 -29.26 0.66 -3.39
N VAL A 340 -28.55 1.57 -2.71
CA VAL A 340 -29.14 2.81 -2.20
C VAL A 340 -29.58 3.75 -3.32
N LEU A 341 -28.77 3.89 -4.39
CA LEU A 341 -29.14 4.66 -5.59
C LEU A 341 -30.41 4.12 -6.25
N GLU A 342 -30.54 2.80 -6.39
CA GLU A 342 -31.77 2.18 -6.93
C GLU A 342 -32.95 2.36 -6.02
N ALA A 343 -32.81 2.04 -4.73
CA ALA A 343 -33.95 2.00 -3.80
C ALA A 343 -34.50 3.37 -3.42
N HIS A 344 -33.64 4.37 -3.24
CA HIS A 344 -34.02 5.68 -2.71
C HIS A 344 -33.94 6.82 -3.70
N CYS A 345 -33.23 6.66 -4.82
CA CYS A 345 -33.03 7.74 -5.80
C CYS A 345 -33.66 7.42 -7.17
N GLY A 346 -34.22 6.21 -7.37
CA GLY A 346 -34.80 5.79 -8.63
C GLY A 346 -33.77 5.60 -9.78
N VAL A 347 -32.49 5.55 -9.48
CA VAL A 347 -31.42 5.39 -10.44
C VAL A 347 -31.28 3.92 -10.81
N ARG A 348 -31.67 3.53 -12.01
CA ARG A 348 -31.68 2.11 -12.45
C ARG A 348 -30.29 1.70 -12.97
N LEU A 349 -29.58 0.93 -12.19
CA LEU A 349 -28.23 0.41 -12.52
C LEU A 349 -28.20 -1.11 -12.74
N SER A 350 -29.32 -1.79 -12.48
CA SER A 350 -29.45 -3.26 -12.59
C SER A 350 -29.21 -3.82 -13.99
N ALA A 351 -29.40 -3.01 -15.05
CA ALA A 351 -29.14 -3.38 -16.44
C ALA A 351 -27.84 -2.80 -17.03
N HIS A 352 -26.97 -2.25 -16.18
CA HIS A 352 -25.73 -1.60 -16.62
C HIS A 352 -24.50 -2.29 -16.06
N ASP A 353 -23.47 -2.43 -16.86
CA ASP A 353 -22.11 -2.71 -16.40
C ASP A 353 -21.58 -1.48 -15.67
N VAL A 354 -20.92 -1.70 -14.54
CA VAL A 354 -20.33 -0.64 -13.71
C VAL A 354 -18.88 -0.93 -13.46
N TYR A 355 -18.06 0.04 -13.80
CA TYR A 355 -16.62 0.04 -13.52
C TYR A 355 -16.31 1.26 -12.66
N LEU A 356 -15.54 1.07 -11.60
CA LEU A 356 -15.07 2.15 -10.74
C LEU A 356 -13.57 2.01 -10.53
N ASN A 357 -12.85 3.11 -10.71
CA ASN A 357 -11.41 3.18 -10.57
C ASN A 357 -11.00 4.38 -9.71
N VAL A 358 -10.09 4.16 -8.79
CA VAL A 358 -9.41 5.22 -8.04
C VAL A 358 -8.11 5.55 -8.75
N ALA A 359 -7.95 6.82 -9.14
CA ALA A 359 -6.76 7.26 -9.86
C ALA A 359 -5.47 7.04 -9.07
N GLY A 360 -4.36 6.77 -9.78
CA GLY A 360 -3.04 6.60 -9.18
C GLY A 360 -2.81 5.30 -8.42
N GLY A 361 -3.73 4.31 -8.52
CA GLY A 361 -3.58 3.00 -7.86
C GLY A 361 -3.69 3.04 -6.34
N LEU A 362 -4.24 4.13 -5.78
CA LEU A 362 -4.48 4.25 -4.34
C LEU A 362 -5.65 3.37 -3.91
N ARG A 363 -5.54 2.73 -2.74
CA ARG A 363 -6.66 2.01 -2.11
C ARG A 363 -7.31 2.88 -1.05
N ILE A 364 -8.57 3.27 -1.28
CA ILE A 364 -9.38 4.03 -0.33
C ILE A 364 -10.21 3.05 0.51
N GLN A 365 -10.08 3.15 1.83
CA GLN A 365 -10.87 2.38 2.79
C GLN A 365 -11.89 3.24 3.54
N GLU A 366 -11.81 4.54 3.38
CA GLU A 366 -12.62 5.51 4.11
C GLU A 366 -14.05 5.59 3.58
N PRO A 367 -15.08 5.46 4.45
CA PRO A 367 -16.49 5.61 4.07
C PRO A 367 -16.84 6.99 3.49
N ALA A 368 -16.06 8.02 3.80
CA ALA A 368 -16.24 9.37 3.26
C ALA A 368 -16.20 9.44 1.72
N ALA A 369 -15.65 8.43 1.05
CA ALA A 369 -15.58 8.32 -0.41
C ALA A 369 -16.94 8.02 -1.07
N ASP A 370 -17.93 7.55 -0.32
CA ASP A 370 -19.23 7.15 -0.86
C ASP A 370 -19.89 8.25 -1.68
N LEU A 371 -19.86 9.50 -1.17
CA LEU A 371 -20.51 10.63 -1.84
C LEU A 371 -19.83 10.93 -3.19
N ALA A 372 -18.50 10.87 -3.25
CA ALA A 372 -17.74 11.05 -4.49
C ALA A 372 -17.99 9.91 -5.49
N ALA A 373 -18.01 8.66 -5.01
CA ALA A 373 -18.30 7.49 -5.83
C ALA A 373 -19.73 7.56 -6.40
N ALA A 374 -20.73 7.91 -5.58
CA ALA A 374 -22.10 8.09 -6.03
C ALA A 374 -22.23 9.23 -7.06
N ALA A 375 -21.53 10.35 -6.83
CA ALA A 375 -21.51 11.48 -7.77
C ALA A 375 -20.91 11.06 -9.12
N ALA A 376 -19.79 10.34 -9.13
CA ALA A 376 -19.17 9.82 -10.34
C ALA A 376 -20.09 8.84 -11.10
N LEU A 377 -20.75 7.91 -10.39
CA LEU A 377 -21.70 6.95 -10.97
C LEU A 377 -22.89 7.63 -11.64
N VAL A 378 -23.51 8.59 -10.96
CA VAL A 378 -24.66 9.35 -11.48
C VAL A 378 -24.24 10.22 -12.66
N SER A 379 -23.08 10.89 -12.57
CA SER A 379 -22.49 11.68 -13.65
C SER A 379 -22.28 10.83 -14.90
N SER A 380 -21.69 9.65 -14.76
CA SER A 380 -21.47 8.72 -15.88
C SER A 380 -22.78 8.24 -16.51
N LEU A 381 -23.78 7.89 -15.68
CA LEU A 381 -25.07 7.40 -16.17
C LEU A 381 -25.86 8.49 -16.91
N THR A 382 -25.83 9.72 -16.41
CA THR A 382 -26.62 10.84 -16.98
C THR A 382 -25.90 11.55 -18.12
N GLY A 383 -24.57 11.35 -18.25
CA GLY A 383 -23.73 12.10 -19.17
C GLY A 383 -23.52 13.56 -18.76
N ALA A 384 -23.81 13.92 -17.51
CA ALA A 384 -23.64 15.26 -16.95
C ALA A 384 -22.25 15.37 -16.30
N SER A 385 -21.42 16.30 -16.76
CA SER A 385 -20.11 16.55 -16.15
C SER A 385 -20.25 17.23 -14.80
N LEU A 386 -19.50 16.76 -13.81
CA LEU A 386 -19.42 17.42 -12.51
C LEU A 386 -18.57 18.70 -12.60
N PRO A 387 -18.80 19.68 -11.69
CA PRO A 387 -17.97 20.86 -11.65
C PRO A 387 -16.50 20.53 -11.41
N ALA A 388 -15.62 20.97 -12.30
CA ALA A 388 -14.19 20.65 -12.26
C ALA A 388 -13.47 21.21 -11.02
N ASP A 389 -14.01 22.23 -10.40
CA ASP A 389 -13.51 22.92 -9.21
C ASP A 389 -14.17 22.44 -7.90
N ALA A 390 -14.85 21.27 -7.92
CA ALA A 390 -15.60 20.74 -6.79
C ALA A 390 -14.93 19.49 -6.19
N VAL A 391 -14.95 19.40 -4.85
CA VAL A 391 -14.59 18.20 -4.10
C VAL A 391 -15.81 17.62 -3.39
N TYR A 392 -15.80 16.32 -3.16
CA TYR A 392 -16.89 15.57 -2.56
C TYR A 392 -16.40 14.75 -1.37
N PHE A 393 -17.12 14.75 -0.26
CA PHE A 393 -16.91 13.79 0.83
C PHE A 393 -18.16 13.64 1.71
N GLY A 394 -18.42 12.42 2.17
CA GLY A 394 -19.55 12.08 3.01
C GLY A 394 -19.86 10.58 2.96
N GLU A 395 -20.32 10.02 4.07
CA GLU A 395 -20.74 8.62 4.14
C GLU A 395 -22.22 8.50 3.75
N ILE A 396 -22.56 7.49 2.94
CA ILE A 396 -23.94 7.18 2.56
C ILE A 396 -24.48 6.06 3.45
N SER A 397 -25.58 6.33 4.15
CA SER A 397 -26.28 5.31 4.92
C SER A 397 -27.23 4.48 4.05
N LEU A 398 -27.62 3.30 4.54
CA LEU A 398 -28.61 2.45 3.84
C LEU A 398 -30.00 3.12 3.68
N SER A 399 -30.30 4.16 4.46
CA SER A 399 -31.51 4.96 4.31
C SER A 399 -31.40 6.06 3.26
N GLY A 400 -30.26 6.22 2.58
CA GLY A 400 -30.00 7.28 1.62
C GLY A 400 -29.62 8.63 2.24
N ALA A 401 -29.48 8.72 3.57
CA ALA A 401 -29.01 9.93 4.24
C ALA A 401 -27.48 10.07 4.09
N VAL A 402 -26.99 11.30 3.91
CA VAL A 402 -25.58 11.62 3.87
C VAL A 402 -25.11 12.01 5.27
N ARG A 403 -24.17 11.24 5.81
CA ARG A 403 -23.67 11.37 7.18
C ARG A 403 -22.36 12.15 7.26
N PRO A 404 -22.14 12.88 8.36
CA PRO A 404 -20.88 13.57 8.59
C PRO A 404 -19.72 12.58 8.75
N VAL A 405 -18.53 13.07 8.42
CA VAL A 405 -17.28 12.33 8.52
C VAL A 405 -16.25 13.16 9.29
N ALA A 406 -15.29 12.50 9.89
CA ALA A 406 -14.27 13.17 10.69
C ALA A 406 -13.39 14.14 9.85
N GLN A 407 -12.81 15.13 10.56
CA GLN A 407 -11.77 16.02 10.01
C GLN A 407 -12.22 16.85 8.79
N ALA A 408 -13.48 17.29 8.72
CA ALA A 408 -13.99 18.08 7.61
C ALA A 408 -13.14 19.34 7.34
N ALA A 409 -12.68 20.04 8.38
CA ALA A 409 -11.84 21.23 8.24
C ALA A 409 -10.51 20.94 7.52
N SER A 410 -9.86 19.82 7.82
CA SER A 410 -8.59 19.43 7.17
C SER A 410 -8.80 19.12 5.67
N ARG A 411 -9.91 18.48 5.31
CA ARG A 411 -10.31 18.20 3.92
C ARG A 411 -10.54 19.48 3.14
N LEU A 412 -11.28 20.43 3.71
CA LEU A 412 -11.57 21.71 3.09
C LEU A 412 -10.31 22.55 2.90
N LYS A 413 -9.43 22.59 3.90
CA LYS A 413 -8.15 23.30 3.82
C LYS A 413 -7.25 22.76 2.71
N GLU A 414 -7.16 21.45 2.54
CA GLU A 414 -6.38 20.85 1.45
C GLU A 414 -7.02 21.15 0.08
N ALA A 415 -8.35 21.06 -0.02
CA ALA A 415 -9.07 21.42 -1.24
C ALA A 415 -8.81 22.89 -1.65
N GLN A 416 -8.88 23.80 -0.69
CA GLN A 416 -8.57 25.22 -0.92
C GLN A 416 -7.12 25.42 -1.41
N LYS A 417 -6.16 24.78 -0.72
CA LYS A 417 -4.72 24.86 -1.07
C LYS A 417 -4.46 24.42 -2.52
N LEU A 418 -5.24 23.46 -3.02
CA LEU A 418 -5.13 22.94 -4.37
C LEU A 418 -6.02 23.67 -5.40
N GLY A 419 -6.62 24.79 -5.01
CA GLY A 419 -7.34 25.69 -5.91
C GLY A 419 -8.78 25.27 -6.22
N PHE A 420 -9.38 24.35 -5.46
CA PHE A 420 -10.80 24.06 -5.57
C PHE A 420 -11.63 25.23 -5.03
N ALA A 421 -12.79 25.47 -5.64
CA ALA A 421 -13.68 26.57 -5.26
C ALA A 421 -14.96 26.08 -4.59
N ARG A 422 -15.30 24.79 -4.70
CA ARG A 422 -16.53 24.20 -4.18
C ARG A 422 -16.26 22.93 -3.39
N ALA A 423 -17.07 22.71 -2.35
CA ALA A 423 -17.08 21.46 -1.61
C ALA A 423 -18.54 21.00 -1.38
N ILE A 424 -18.80 19.76 -1.77
CA ILE A 424 -20.08 19.06 -1.56
C ILE A 424 -19.90 18.13 -0.38
N LEU A 425 -20.63 18.39 0.70
CA LEU A 425 -20.40 17.78 2.00
C LEU A 425 -21.73 17.55 2.75
N PRO A 426 -21.74 16.68 3.79
CA PRO A 426 -22.91 16.44 4.61
C PRO A 426 -23.41 17.72 5.30
N GLU A 427 -24.72 17.90 5.35
CA GLU A 427 -25.33 19.06 6.02
C GLU A 427 -24.90 19.19 7.48
N ALA A 428 -24.79 18.07 8.20
CA ALA A 428 -24.36 18.04 9.60
C ALA A 428 -22.92 18.53 9.79
N ALA A 429 -22.01 18.29 8.83
CA ALA A 429 -20.64 18.77 8.92
C ALA A 429 -20.53 20.30 8.93
N ARG A 430 -21.42 20.99 8.20
CA ARG A 430 -21.53 22.46 8.23
C ARG A 430 -22.06 22.95 9.57
N ALA A 431 -23.02 22.24 10.15
CA ALA A 431 -23.57 22.57 11.47
C ALA A 431 -22.53 22.41 12.58
N GLU A 432 -21.55 21.50 12.42
CA GLU A 432 -20.41 21.29 13.35
C GLU A 432 -19.29 22.32 13.18
N GLY A 433 -19.48 23.36 12.36
CA GLY A 433 -18.54 24.47 12.19
C GLY A 433 -17.48 24.25 11.09
N ALA A 434 -17.68 23.28 10.22
CA ALA A 434 -16.84 23.15 9.03
C ALA A 434 -17.02 24.41 8.14
N SER A 435 -16.02 25.24 8.08
CA SER A 435 -16.03 26.46 7.27
C SER A 435 -14.65 26.70 6.66
N GLU A 436 -14.64 27.14 5.43
CA GLU A 436 -13.45 27.65 4.76
C GLU A 436 -13.89 28.86 3.92
N PRO A 437 -13.48 30.08 4.28
CA PRO A 437 -14.03 31.31 3.70
C PRO A 437 -13.92 31.43 2.20
N SER A 438 -12.97 30.76 1.57
CA SER A 438 -12.72 30.79 0.13
C SER A 438 -13.43 29.68 -0.66
N LEU A 439 -14.10 28.72 0.04
CA LEU A 439 -14.83 27.64 -0.58
C LEU A 439 -16.34 27.87 -0.50
N SER A 440 -17.03 27.68 -1.62
CA SER A 440 -18.50 27.57 -1.64
C SER A 440 -18.91 26.21 -1.14
N LEU A 441 -19.55 26.14 0.02
CA LEU A 441 -19.98 24.89 0.66
C LEU A 441 -21.42 24.57 0.24
N GLN A 442 -21.61 23.47 -0.49
CA GLN A 442 -22.91 22.91 -0.83
C GLN A 442 -23.24 21.74 0.12
N SER A 443 -24.22 21.95 0.96
CA SER A 443 -24.67 20.94 1.93
C SER A 443 -25.63 19.95 1.29
N VAL A 444 -25.44 18.66 1.57
CA VAL A 444 -26.28 17.56 1.07
C VAL A 444 -26.75 16.73 2.25
N GLY A 445 -28.07 16.69 2.47
CA GLY A 445 -28.69 15.89 3.54
C GLY A 445 -29.07 14.48 3.08
N SER A 446 -29.38 14.28 1.78
CA SER A 446 -29.77 12.99 1.21
C SER A 446 -29.11 12.73 -0.14
N LEU A 447 -28.90 11.46 -0.47
CA LEU A 447 -28.39 11.05 -1.77
C LEU A 447 -29.33 11.46 -2.92
N ALA A 448 -30.65 11.46 -2.67
CA ALA A 448 -31.63 11.87 -3.66
C ALA A 448 -31.47 13.35 -4.08
N SER A 449 -31.12 14.24 -3.15
CA SER A 449 -30.85 15.64 -3.49
C SER A 449 -29.63 15.79 -4.36
N LEU A 450 -28.53 15.06 -4.07
CA LEU A 450 -27.33 15.06 -4.92
C LEU A 450 -27.65 14.56 -6.34
N VAL A 451 -28.41 13.47 -6.46
CA VAL A 451 -28.82 12.90 -7.76
C VAL A 451 -29.61 13.93 -8.57
N ALA A 452 -30.56 14.62 -7.93
CA ALA A 452 -31.36 15.66 -8.58
C ALA A 452 -30.49 16.84 -9.07
N ASP A 453 -29.55 17.29 -8.24
CA ASP A 453 -28.61 18.37 -8.58
C ASP A 453 -27.72 18.00 -9.78
N ILE A 454 -27.22 16.76 -9.83
CA ILE A 454 -26.40 16.27 -10.95
C ILE A 454 -27.25 16.15 -12.23
N ALA A 455 -28.43 15.57 -12.12
CA ALA A 455 -29.33 15.38 -13.25
C ALA A 455 -29.85 16.70 -13.88
N ALA A 456 -29.87 17.77 -13.10
CA ALA A 456 -30.20 19.13 -13.58
C ALA A 456 -29.03 19.82 -14.33
N GLN A 457 -27.83 19.27 -14.31
CA GLN A 457 -26.67 19.84 -15.02
C GLN A 457 -26.76 19.57 -16.53
N PRO A 458 -26.21 20.47 -17.37
CA PRO A 458 -26.18 20.24 -18.81
C PRO A 458 -25.34 18.98 -19.14
N ARG A 459 -25.85 18.19 -20.07
CA ARG A 459 -25.11 17.04 -20.60
C ARG A 459 -23.87 17.52 -21.32
N ALA A 460 -22.75 16.84 -21.14
CA ALA A 460 -21.56 17.07 -21.95
C ALA A 460 -21.92 16.88 -23.43
N ARG A 461 -21.53 17.83 -24.28
CA ARG A 461 -21.66 17.65 -25.73
C ARG A 461 -20.77 16.46 -26.12
N THR A 462 -21.36 15.34 -26.47
CA THR A 462 -20.63 14.32 -27.23
C THR A 462 -20.19 14.98 -28.52
N SER A 463 -18.88 15.11 -28.74
CA SER A 463 -18.34 15.45 -30.05
C SER A 463 -18.79 14.34 -30.99
N ASP A 464 -19.76 14.67 -31.87
CA ASP A 464 -20.20 13.77 -32.93
C ASP A 464 -18.98 13.44 -33.80
N PRO A 465 -18.62 12.18 -34.02
CA PRO A 465 -17.48 11.83 -34.90
C PRO A 465 -17.63 12.37 -36.31
N ASP A 466 -18.83 12.82 -36.69
CA ASP A 466 -19.15 13.37 -38.02
C ASP A 466 -18.89 14.88 -38.16
N ASP A 467 -18.53 15.59 -37.09
CA ASP A 467 -18.27 17.03 -37.10
C ASP A 467 -16.78 17.37 -37.42
N ARG A 468 -16.09 16.47 -38.14
CA ARG A 468 -14.81 16.85 -38.77
C ARG A 468 -15.12 17.84 -39.91
N PRO A 469 -14.49 19.03 -39.94
CA PRO A 469 -14.67 19.95 -41.03
C PRO A 469 -14.32 19.24 -42.33
N ARG A 470 -15.32 19.06 -43.20
CA ARG A 470 -15.11 18.52 -44.55
C ARG A 470 -14.15 19.43 -45.23
N ASN A 471 -12.94 18.94 -45.47
CA ASN A 471 -11.89 19.64 -46.19
C ASN A 471 -12.38 19.87 -47.63
N THR A 472 -12.81 21.08 -47.96
CA THR A 472 -13.35 21.49 -49.27
C THR A 472 -12.27 21.69 -50.30
N ASP A 473 -11.05 21.17 -50.12
CA ASP A 473 -9.91 21.40 -51.05
C ASP A 473 -9.63 20.30 -52.05
N ASP A 474 -10.58 19.33 -52.23
CA ASP A 474 -10.36 18.24 -53.20
C ASP A 474 -11.05 18.44 -54.59
N ARG A 475 -11.31 19.71 -55.00
CA ARG A 475 -11.86 20.05 -56.32
C ARG A 475 -10.93 20.85 -57.24
N ARG A 476 -9.61 20.71 -57.15
CA ARG A 476 -8.67 21.32 -58.11
C ARG A 476 -7.48 20.47 -58.52
N GLN A 477 -7.61 19.17 -58.63
CA GLN A 477 -6.57 18.32 -59.25
C GLN A 477 -7.16 17.20 -60.12
N GLY A 478 -8.15 17.49 -60.95
CA GLY A 478 -8.81 16.54 -61.82
C GLY A 478 -8.77 16.91 -63.30
N SER A 479 -7.78 17.70 -63.79
CA SER A 479 -7.73 18.05 -65.23
C SER A 479 -6.34 18.15 -65.85
N ALA A 480 -5.36 17.42 -65.38
CA ALA A 480 -4.01 17.42 -66.00
C ALA A 480 -3.35 16.00 -66.08
N SER A 481 -4.11 14.97 -66.45
CA SER A 481 -3.54 13.62 -66.65
C SER A 481 -4.22 12.90 -67.81
N ARG A 482 -4.56 13.58 -68.91
CA ARG A 482 -5.00 12.93 -70.18
C ARG A 482 -4.28 13.49 -71.38
N ALA A 483 -2.96 13.56 -71.38
CA ALA A 483 -2.14 13.82 -72.55
C ALA A 483 -0.71 13.39 -72.29
N ARG A 484 -0.41 12.09 -72.30
CA ARG A 484 0.92 11.50 -72.53
C ARG A 484 0.83 9.95 -72.41
N LYS A 485 0.17 9.32 -73.37
CA LYS A 485 0.39 7.93 -73.76
C LYS A 485 0.18 7.77 -75.26
N ALA A 486 1.07 8.33 -76.01
CA ALA A 486 1.35 7.98 -77.39
C ALA A 486 2.79 8.48 -77.65
N GLU A 487 3.72 7.56 -77.62
CA GLU A 487 5.06 7.56 -78.25
C GLU A 487 6.05 6.79 -77.33
N PHE A 488 6.61 5.84 -78.05
CA PHE A 488 7.66 4.88 -77.73
C PHE A 488 7.18 3.47 -77.36
N GLY A 489 7.14 2.65 -78.39
CA GLY A 489 7.94 1.61 -78.93
C GLY A 489 7.79 0.22 -78.34
#